data_27c815fca41ba18cf770b3bc971d08f2
#
_entry.id   27c815fca41ba18cf770b3bc971d08f2
#
_cell.length_a   1.000
_cell.length_b   1.000
_cell.length_c   1.000
_cell.angle_alpha   90.00
_cell.angle_beta   90.00
_cell.angle_gamma   90.00
#
_symmetry.space_group_name_H-M   'P 1'
#
loop_
_entity.id
_entity.type
_entity.pdbx_description
1 polymer ?
#
loop_
_entity_poly.entity_id
_entity_poly.type
_entity_poly.pdbx_seq_one_letter_code
_entity_poly.pdbx_strand_id
1 'polypeptide(L)'
;MKFRHQKTVFLFGSQEEYKILKTWTEKSQKSRLNLNGWYHDKDILIDPVHLINKFNKMIEDEIVDHFVIDSSQIDSNLFNASINWAESRGARIHLIQRKPSSLKFKLGKKNKFGPFMAVSLRREPLARRYNQFQKKLFDHILSTIILLSIYWWFYPLVGILIKLSGRGPIVIHQGRIGIDGIHFKCMKFRTMVFEKPPMDGITYLTDKNDNRVTWIGKVLRKTNLDELPQFINVLMGNMSVVGPRPHMVNEDTDIADKIKRYRIRRFVKPGITGLAAIKGYRGGTNNLKLMQKRIDYDIKYIEEWSLWLDIKIAIITFWKMITFNTDAY
;
A
#
# COMPACT_ATOMS: atom_id res chain seq x y z
N MET A 1 16.23 -4.98 14.69
CA MET A 1 15.62 -6.29 14.31
C MET A 1 14.17 -6.03 13.97
N LYS A 2 13.77 -5.99 12.67
CA LYS A 2 12.37 -5.79 12.29
C LYS A 2 11.61 -7.07 12.58
N PHE A 3 10.73 -7.07 13.58
CA PHE A 3 9.72 -8.12 13.75
C PHE A 3 8.91 -8.18 12.45
N ARG A 4 9.21 -9.14 11.58
CA ARG A 4 8.38 -9.43 10.42
C ARG A 4 7.14 -10.13 10.95
N HIS A 5 6.01 -9.46 10.84
CA HIS A 5 4.69 -9.97 11.20
C HIS A 5 4.49 -11.36 10.56
N GLN A 6 3.96 -12.29 11.34
CA GLN A 6 3.50 -13.59 10.83
C GLN A 6 2.30 -13.33 9.94
N LYS A 7 2.32 -13.85 8.71
CA LYS A 7 1.25 -13.60 7.73
C LYS A 7 0.10 -14.56 7.96
N THR A 8 -1.10 -14.01 7.96
CA THR A 8 -2.33 -14.75 8.24
C THR A 8 -2.92 -15.32 6.96
N VAL A 9 -3.42 -16.53 7.04
CA VAL A 9 -4.05 -17.26 5.93
C VAL A 9 -5.47 -17.64 6.30
N PHE A 10 -6.42 -17.33 5.42
CA PHE A 10 -7.78 -17.86 5.48
C PHE A 10 -8.01 -18.82 4.31
N LEU A 11 -8.51 -20.01 4.60
CA LEU A 11 -8.79 -21.03 3.61
C LEU A 11 -10.31 -21.18 3.41
N PHE A 12 -10.75 -21.09 2.15
CA PHE A 12 -12.06 -21.53 1.72
C PHE A 12 -11.89 -22.78 0.85
N GLY A 13 -12.14 -23.94 1.43
CA GLY A 13 -11.85 -25.21 0.77
C GLY A 13 -12.26 -26.43 1.60
N SER A 14 -11.96 -27.61 1.11
CA SER A 14 -12.30 -28.88 1.72
C SER A 14 -11.57 -29.16 3.04
N GLN A 15 -12.09 -30.10 3.81
CA GLN A 15 -11.46 -30.56 5.05
C GLN A 15 -10.06 -31.17 4.81
N GLU A 16 -9.88 -31.79 3.66
CA GLU A 16 -8.59 -32.37 3.28
C GLU A 16 -7.54 -31.28 3.06
N GLU A 17 -7.88 -30.24 2.31
CA GLU A 17 -7.00 -29.07 2.08
C GLU A 17 -6.66 -28.34 3.38
N TYR A 18 -7.64 -28.22 4.29
CA TYR A 18 -7.39 -27.69 5.62
C TYR A 18 -6.35 -28.51 6.39
N LYS A 19 -6.50 -29.83 6.45
CA LYS A 19 -5.54 -30.72 7.12
C LYS A 19 -4.13 -30.61 6.51
N ILE A 20 -4.04 -30.58 5.19
CA ILE A 20 -2.77 -30.43 4.47
C ILE A 20 -2.11 -29.09 4.82
N LEU A 21 -2.87 -27.99 4.74
CA LEU A 21 -2.34 -26.65 5.01
C LEU A 21 -1.93 -26.48 6.48
N LYS A 22 -2.75 -26.96 7.39
CA LYS A 22 -2.48 -26.92 8.85
C LYS A 22 -1.19 -27.69 9.19
N THR A 23 -1.09 -28.93 8.73
CA THR A 23 0.11 -29.75 8.95
C THR A 23 1.36 -29.11 8.36
N TRP A 24 1.23 -28.45 7.20
CA TRP A 24 2.33 -27.76 6.56
C TRP A 24 2.76 -26.51 7.33
N THR A 25 1.82 -25.70 7.83
CA THR A 25 2.12 -24.48 8.64
C THR A 25 2.78 -24.86 9.96
N GLU A 26 2.34 -25.92 10.63
CA GLU A 26 2.90 -26.41 11.88
C GLU A 26 4.32 -26.99 11.71
N LYS A 27 4.57 -27.76 10.65
CA LYS A 27 5.89 -28.38 10.38
C LYS A 27 6.91 -27.39 9.82
N SER A 28 6.45 -26.37 9.12
CA SER A 28 7.33 -25.41 8.44
C SER A 28 7.59 -24.18 9.30
N GLN A 29 8.45 -24.29 10.31
CA GLN A 29 8.89 -23.15 11.15
C GLN A 29 9.42 -21.95 10.33
N LYS A 30 9.81 -22.16 9.07
CA LYS A 30 10.27 -21.13 8.12
C LYS A 30 9.13 -20.47 7.35
N SER A 31 7.90 -20.98 7.37
CA SER A 31 6.82 -20.52 6.51
C SER A 31 6.29 -19.13 6.88
N ARG A 32 6.41 -18.72 8.15
CA ARG A 32 5.82 -17.48 8.69
C ARG A 32 4.35 -17.29 8.33
N LEU A 33 3.64 -18.36 8.01
CA LEU A 33 2.22 -18.37 7.74
C LEU A 33 1.49 -18.94 8.96
N ASN A 34 0.41 -18.28 9.35
CA ASN A 34 -0.50 -18.73 10.39
C ASN A 34 -1.89 -18.92 9.79
N LEU A 35 -2.48 -20.07 9.98
CA LEU A 35 -3.83 -20.37 9.52
C LEU A 35 -4.84 -19.86 10.55
N ASN A 36 -5.46 -18.71 10.27
CA ASN A 36 -6.38 -18.02 11.18
C ASN A 36 -7.83 -18.45 11.01
N GLY A 37 -8.19 -19.00 9.86
CA GLY A 37 -9.55 -19.42 9.60
C GLY A 37 -9.66 -20.40 8.46
N TRP A 38 -10.72 -21.21 8.54
CA TRP A 38 -11.07 -22.15 7.51
C TRP A 38 -12.60 -22.24 7.42
N TYR A 39 -13.09 -22.25 6.19
CA TYR A 39 -14.48 -22.44 5.89
C TYR A 39 -14.63 -23.52 4.80
N HIS A 40 -15.56 -24.44 5.05
CA HIS A 40 -15.98 -25.46 4.10
C HIS A 40 -17.49 -25.42 3.97
N ASP A 41 -17.96 -25.23 2.78
CA ASP A 41 -19.38 -25.29 2.52
C ASP A 41 -19.80 -26.70 2.13
N LYS A 42 -20.64 -27.32 2.95
CA LYS A 42 -21.30 -28.56 2.62
C LYS A 42 -22.65 -28.32 1.93
N ASP A 43 -23.22 -27.12 2.06
CA ASP A 43 -24.52 -26.76 1.56
C ASP A 43 -24.37 -25.87 0.30
N ILE A 44 -24.60 -26.45 -0.86
CA ILE A 44 -24.45 -25.85 -2.20
C ILE A 44 -25.41 -24.62 -2.42
N LEU A 45 -26.32 -24.35 -1.49
CA LEU A 45 -27.38 -23.34 -1.59
C LEU A 45 -27.23 -22.13 -0.67
N ILE A 46 -25.99 -21.76 -0.28
CA ILE A 46 -25.79 -20.60 0.58
C ILE A 46 -25.88 -19.30 -0.24
N ASP A 47 -26.68 -18.35 0.28
CA ASP A 47 -26.69 -16.99 -0.20
C ASP A 47 -25.35 -16.28 0.01
N PRO A 48 -24.83 -15.51 -1.00
CA PRO A 48 -23.57 -14.78 -0.87
C PRO A 48 -23.47 -13.88 0.36
N VAL A 49 -24.55 -13.26 0.80
CA VAL A 49 -24.59 -12.38 1.99
C VAL A 49 -24.34 -13.21 3.24
N HIS A 50 -24.98 -14.37 3.35
CA HIS A 50 -24.79 -15.27 4.48
C HIS A 50 -23.36 -15.82 4.57
N LEU A 51 -22.75 -16.15 3.44
CA LEU A 51 -21.35 -16.57 3.35
C LEU A 51 -20.41 -15.49 3.88
N ILE A 52 -20.58 -14.23 3.44
CA ILE A 52 -19.75 -13.11 3.87
C ILE A 52 -19.91 -12.84 5.37
N ASN A 53 -21.11 -12.93 5.89
CA ASN A 53 -21.36 -12.80 7.34
C ASN A 53 -20.66 -13.91 8.15
N LYS A 54 -20.64 -15.15 7.64
CA LYS A 54 -19.86 -16.24 8.27
C LYS A 54 -18.36 -15.92 8.24
N PHE A 55 -17.81 -15.46 7.10
CA PHE A 55 -16.40 -15.06 7.01
C PHE A 55 -16.05 -13.97 8.02
N ASN A 56 -16.87 -12.92 8.12
CA ASN A 56 -16.65 -11.84 9.08
C ASN A 56 -16.67 -12.32 10.52
N LYS A 57 -17.61 -13.20 10.87
CA LYS A 57 -17.72 -13.78 12.23
C LYS A 57 -16.51 -14.68 12.59
N MET A 58 -15.92 -15.38 11.60
CA MET A 58 -14.77 -16.25 11.83
C MET A 58 -13.47 -15.52 12.05
N ILE A 59 -13.34 -14.30 11.51
CA ILE A 59 -12.08 -13.55 11.49
C ILE A 59 -12.05 -12.46 12.55
N GLU A 60 -13.21 -12.09 13.18
CA GLU A 60 -13.31 -11.11 14.27
C GLU A 60 -12.43 -9.86 14.05
N ASP A 61 -12.47 -9.24 12.87
CA ASP A 61 -11.66 -8.09 12.46
C ASP A 61 -10.14 -8.33 12.30
N GLU A 62 -9.67 -9.56 12.37
CA GLU A 62 -8.27 -9.87 12.11
C GLU A 62 -7.87 -9.57 10.66
N ILE A 63 -6.58 -9.23 10.48
CA ILE A 63 -6.00 -8.99 9.15
C ILE A 63 -5.85 -10.34 8.43
N VAL A 64 -6.32 -10.41 7.18
CA VAL A 64 -6.08 -11.56 6.29
C VAL A 64 -5.07 -11.17 5.23
N ASP A 65 -3.86 -11.71 5.30
CA ASP A 65 -2.81 -11.44 4.31
C ASP A 65 -2.99 -12.29 3.04
N HIS A 66 -3.44 -13.52 3.22
CA HIS A 66 -3.63 -14.49 2.14
C HIS A 66 -4.98 -15.17 2.24
N PHE A 67 -5.73 -15.14 1.16
CA PHE A 67 -6.98 -15.86 0.98
C PHE A 67 -6.75 -16.99 -0.03
N VAL A 68 -6.94 -18.21 0.43
CA VAL A 68 -6.76 -19.43 -0.40
C VAL A 68 -8.13 -20.01 -0.67
N ILE A 69 -8.47 -20.21 -1.94
CA ILE A 69 -9.79 -20.68 -2.36
C ILE A 69 -9.66 -21.85 -3.33
N ASP A 70 -10.37 -22.93 -3.04
CA ASP A 70 -10.65 -23.99 -4.02
C ASP A 70 -11.92 -23.63 -4.80
N SER A 71 -11.76 -23.36 -6.08
CA SER A 71 -12.86 -22.95 -6.95
C SER A 71 -13.59 -24.13 -7.61
N SER A 72 -13.22 -25.39 -7.30
CA SER A 72 -13.74 -26.56 -8.01
C SER A 72 -15.20 -26.89 -7.68
N GLN A 73 -15.72 -26.42 -6.55
CA GLN A 73 -17.05 -26.75 -6.04
C GLN A 73 -17.92 -25.53 -5.73
N ILE A 74 -17.48 -24.32 -6.11
CA ILE A 74 -18.13 -23.08 -5.73
C ILE A 74 -18.87 -22.47 -6.93
N ASP A 75 -20.13 -22.08 -6.72
CA ASP A 75 -20.89 -21.30 -7.70
C ASP A 75 -20.23 -19.96 -8.01
N SER A 76 -20.47 -19.45 -9.22
CA SER A 76 -19.89 -18.16 -9.68
C SER A 76 -20.24 -16.96 -8.79
N ASN A 77 -21.43 -16.95 -8.20
CA ASN A 77 -21.88 -15.87 -7.32
C ASN A 77 -21.13 -15.89 -5.98
N LEU A 78 -21.01 -17.07 -5.38
CA LEU A 78 -20.26 -17.28 -4.14
C LEU A 78 -18.77 -17.01 -4.35
N PHE A 79 -18.24 -17.44 -5.50
CA PHE A 79 -16.85 -17.17 -5.87
C PHE A 79 -16.60 -15.66 -5.97
N ASN A 80 -17.42 -14.91 -6.70
CA ASN A 80 -17.28 -13.46 -6.86
C ASN A 80 -17.45 -12.73 -5.52
N ALA A 81 -18.39 -13.14 -4.67
CA ALA A 81 -18.57 -12.59 -3.34
C ALA A 81 -17.32 -12.78 -2.47
N SER A 82 -16.75 -13.99 -2.47
CA SER A 82 -15.54 -14.34 -1.72
C SER A 82 -14.32 -13.54 -2.20
N ILE A 83 -14.16 -13.37 -3.51
CA ILE A 83 -13.10 -12.54 -4.10
C ILE A 83 -13.25 -11.08 -3.68
N ASN A 84 -14.46 -10.51 -3.81
CA ASN A 84 -14.73 -9.12 -3.41
C ASN A 84 -14.46 -8.89 -1.92
N TRP A 85 -14.84 -9.84 -1.07
CA TRP A 85 -14.57 -9.78 0.35
C TRP A 85 -13.06 -9.81 0.63
N ALA A 86 -12.32 -10.73 0.02
CA ALA A 86 -10.86 -10.82 0.21
C ALA A 86 -10.12 -9.56 -0.29
N GLU A 87 -10.55 -8.99 -1.44
CA GLU A 87 -10.00 -7.74 -1.98
C GLU A 87 -10.29 -6.53 -1.07
N SER A 88 -11.48 -6.45 -0.46
CA SER A 88 -11.82 -5.39 0.48
C SER A 88 -10.95 -5.43 1.74
N ARG A 89 -10.52 -6.63 2.15
CA ARG A 89 -9.58 -6.85 3.26
C ARG A 89 -8.12 -6.64 2.87
N GLY A 90 -7.81 -6.53 1.58
CA GLY A 90 -6.45 -6.44 1.05
C GLY A 90 -5.69 -7.76 1.09
N ALA A 91 -6.39 -8.88 1.02
CA ALA A 91 -5.81 -10.21 0.98
C ALA A 91 -5.25 -10.55 -0.41
N ARG A 92 -4.12 -11.25 -0.47
CA ARG A 92 -3.60 -11.87 -1.69
C ARG A 92 -4.35 -13.17 -1.95
N ILE A 93 -4.98 -13.26 -3.11
CA ILE A 93 -5.87 -14.37 -3.43
C ILE A 93 -5.12 -15.44 -4.20
N HIS A 94 -5.22 -16.68 -3.72
CA HIS A 94 -4.59 -17.87 -4.28
C HIS A 94 -5.65 -18.90 -4.62
N LEU A 95 -5.79 -19.21 -5.91
CA LEU A 95 -6.71 -20.25 -6.41
C LEU A 95 -5.99 -21.58 -6.41
N ILE A 96 -6.43 -22.51 -5.58
CA ILE A 96 -5.98 -23.90 -5.63
C ILE A 96 -6.76 -24.61 -6.75
N GLN A 97 -6.07 -25.38 -7.57
CA GLN A 97 -6.57 -26.26 -8.63
C GLN A 97 -7.80 -25.82 -9.44
N ARG A 98 -7.71 -26.04 -10.76
CA ARG A 98 -8.71 -25.91 -11.82
C ARG A 98 -9.15 -24.49 -12.14
N LYS A 99 -8.91 -24.10 -13.40
CA LYS A 99 -9.46 -22.88 -13.99
C LYS A 99 -10.99 -22.91 -13.89
N PRO A 100 -11.64 -21.97 -13.22
CA PRO A 100 -13.04 -21.71 -13.50
C PRO A 100 -13.10 -21.17 -14.93
N SER A 101 -13.88 -21.80 -15.79
CA SER A 101 -14.04 -21.46 -17.20
C SER A 101 -14.64 -20.07 -17.46
N SER A 102 -15.06 -19.34 -16.42
CA SER A 102 -15.77 -18.04 -16.50
C SER A 102 -14.98 -16.85 -15.99
N LEU A 103 -13.71 -16.97 -15.57
CA LEU A 103 -12.97 -15.86 -15.00
C LEU A 103 -12.44 -14.90 -16.07
N LYS A 104 -12.99 -13.68 -16.11
CA LYS A 104 -12.51 -12.53 -16.90
C LYS A 104 -11.27 -11.84 -16.30
N PHE A 105 -10.49 -12.49 -15.45
CA PHE A 105 -9.32 -11.90 -14.82
C PHE A 105 -8.02 -12.27 -15.55
N LYS A 106 -7.07 -11.33 -15.62
CA LYS A 106 -5.69 -11.63 -16.03
C LYS A 106 -5.01 -12.44 -14.92
N LEU A 107 -5.15 -13.76 -14.97
CA LEU A 107 -4.55 -14.66 -13.99
C LEU A 107 -3.02 -14.47 -13.92
N GLY A 108 -2.48 -14.44 -12.73
CA GLY A 108 -1.05 -14.49 -12.46
C GLY A 108 -0.42 -15.82 -12.92
N LYS A 109 0.90 -15.95 -12.75
CA LYS A 109 1.59 -17.21 -13.02
C LYS A 109 1.26 -18.26 -11.95
N LYS A 110 1.23 -19.54 -12.34
CA LYS A 110 1.19 -20.65 -11.39
C LYS A 110 2.42 -20.57 -10.47
N ASN A 111 2.19 -20.52 -9.18
CA ASN A 111 3.22 -20.47 -8.16
C ASN A 111 2.90 -21.49 -7.06
N LYS A 112 3.95 -21.91 -6.34
CA LYS A 112 3.77 -22.73 -5.16
C LYS A 112 3.36 -21.84 -3.99
N PHE A 113 2.18 -22.08 -3.39
CA PHE A 113 1.74 -21.44 -2.15
C PHE A 113 1.60 -22.53 -1.07
N GLY A 114 2.52 -22.50 -0.12
CA GLY A 114 2.58 -23.58 0.86
C GLY A 114 2.74 -24.96 0.22
N PRO A 115 1.85 -25.92 0.56
CA PRO A 115 1.85 -27.24 -0.03
C PRO A 115 1.17 -27.28 -1.41
N PHE A 116 0.45 -26.20 -1.82
CA PHE A 116 -0.39 -26.19 -3.00
C PHE A 116 0.30 -25.57 -4.22
N MET A 117 -0.06 -26.06 -5.40
CA MET A 117 0.12 -25.33 -6.64
C MET A 117 -1.08 -24.41 -6.81
N ALA A 118 -0.84 -23.10 -6.70
CA ALA A 118 -1.89 -22.10 -6.77
C ALA A 118 -1.63 -21.09 -7.88
N VAL A 119 -2.70 -20.48 -8.38
CA VAL A 119 -2.65 -19.35 -9.31
C VAL A 119 -3.03 -18.10 -8.55
N SER A 120 -2.14 -17.11 -8.48
CA SER A 120 -2.48 -15.82 -7.91
C SER A 120 -3.48 -15.10 -8.80
N LEU A 121 -4.54 -14.54 -8.21
CA LEU A 121 -5.56 -13.81 -8.96
C LEU A 121 -4.97 -12.56 -9.63
N ARG A 122 -3.97 -11.93 -9.00
CA ARG A 122 -3.30 -10.74 -9.51
C ARG A 122 -1.87 -11.02 -9.91
N ARG A 123 -1.42 -10.26 -10.92
CA ARG A 123 -0.01 -10.23 -11.28
C ARG A 123 0.71 -9.29 -10.33
N GLU A 124 1.68 -9.80 -9.59
CA GLU A 124 2.54 -9.04 -8.68
C GLU A 124 4.01 -9.24 -9.07
N PRO A 125 4.57 -8.47 -10.02
CA PRO A 125 5.98 -8.60 -10.39
C PRO A 125 6.93 -8.44 -9.21
N LEU A 126 6.61 -7.56 -8.26
CA LEU A 126 7.39 -7.33 -7.05
C LEU A 126 7.30 -8.45 -6.01
N ALA A 127 6.47 -9.49 -6.20
CA ALA A 127 6.54 -10.70 -5.39
C ALA A 127 7.82 -11.52 -5.67
N ARG A 128 8.49 -11.32 -6.82
CA ARG A 128 9.72 -12.01 -7.17
C ARG A 128 10.93 -11.38 -6.49
N ARG A 129 11.78 -12.18 -5.86
CA ARG A 129 13.00 -11.72 -5.17
C ARG A 129 13.94 -10.89 -6.07
N TYR A 130 14.11 -11.31 -7.33
CA TYR A 130 14.92 -10.58 -8.30
C TYR A 130 14.40 -9.15 -8.52
N ASN A 131 13.11 -8.99 -8.74
CA ASN A 131 12.49 -7.69 -8.94
C ASN A 131 12.55 -6.81 -7.66
N GLN A 132 12.39 -7.43 -6.49
CA GLN A 132 12.58 -6.74 -5.21
C GLN A 132 14.02 -6.23 -5.05
N PHE A 133 15.01 -7.01 -5.47
CA PHE A 133 16.41 -6.61 -5.44
C PHE A 133 16.66 -5.43 -6.37
N GLN A 134 16.22 -5.51 -7.64
CA GLN A 134 16.34 -4.39 -8.59
C GLN A 134 15.67 -3.11 -8.06
N LYS A 135 14.45 -3.25 -7.55
CA LYS A 135 13.70 -2.15 -6.92
C LYS A 135 14.46 -1.53 -5.76
N LYS A 136 14.96 -2.36 -4.86
CA LYS A 136 15.74 -1.91 -3.70
C LYS A 136 17.02 -1.20 -4.13
N LEU A 137 17.74 -1.73 -5.10
CA LEU A 137 18.98 -1.14 -5.63
C LEU A 137 18.70 0.24 -6.24
N PHE A 138 17.70 0.36 -7.10
CA PHE A 138 17.25 1.63 -7.68
C PHE A 138 16.90 2.65 -6.60
N ASP A 139 16.06 2.26 -5.63
CA ASP A 139 15.64 3.12 -4.54
C ASP A 139 16.82 3.64 -3.73
N HIS A 140 17.81 2.77 -3.39
CA HIS A 140 18.97 3.16 -2.60
C HIS A 140 19.92 4.06 -3.38
N ILE A 141 20.24 3.72 -4.65
CA ILE A 141 21.14 4.53 -5.49
C ILE A 141 20.56 5.93 -5.67
N LEU A 142 19.29 6.03 -6.10
CA LEU A 142 18.68 7.34 -6.37
C LEU A 142 18.54 8.17 -5.09
N SER A 143 18.13 7.56 -3.98
CA SER A 143 18.03 8.27 -2.70
C SER A 143 19.38 8.76 -2.19
N THR A 144 20.44 7.95 -2.33
CA THR A 144 21.80 8.33 -1.92
C THR A 144 22.31 9.51 -2.77
N ILE A 145 22.11 9.47 -4.10
CA ILE A 145 22.50 10.56 -4.99
C ILE A 145 21.80 11.85 -4.57
N ILE A 146 20.47 11.83 -4.35
CA ILE A 146 19.72 13.02 -3.96
C ILE A 146 20.15 13.55 -2.59
N LEU A 147 20.37 12.68 -1.61
CA LEU A 147 20.79 13.10 -0.28
C LEU A 147 22.23 13.68 -0.29
N LEU A 148 23.14 13.10 -1.04
CA LEU A 148 24.52 13.59 -1.13
C LEU A 148 24.65 14.85 -2.00
N SER A 149 23.83 15.01 -3.06
CA SER A 149 23.93 16.17 -3.94
C SER A 149 23.17 17.39 -3.44
N ILE A 150 22.03 17.20 -2.80
CA ILE A 150 21.11 18.30 -2.47
C ILE A 150 20.95 18.46 -0.96
N TYR A 151 20.66 17.37 -0.24
CA TYR A 151 20.17 17.46 1.13
C TYR A 151 21.16 18.08 2.12
N TRP A 152 22.46 17.85 2.01
CA TRP A 152 23.49 18.30 2.96
C TRP A 152 23.64 19.82 3.06
N TRP A 153 23.44 20.55 1.96
CA TRP A 153 23.47 22.02 1.95
C TRP A 153 22.06 22.63 2.03
N PHE A 154 21.08 21.95 1.41
CA PHE A 154 19.69 22.42 1.41
C PHE A 154 19.04 22.32 2.79
N TYR A 155 19.33 21.25 3.53
CA TYR A 155 18.77 21.04 4.87
C TYR A 155 19.11 22.19 5.85
N PRO A 156 20.38 22.62 6.03
CA PRO A 156 20.68 23.74 6.92
C PRO A 156 20.07 25.06 6.43
N LEU A 157 20.10 25.35 5.11
CA LEU A 157 19.48 26.54 4.55
C LEU A 157 17.98 26.59 4.85
N VAL A 158 17.24 25.55 4.46
CA VAL A 158 15.80 25.48 4.72
C VAL A 158 15.50 25.42 6.21
N GLY A 159 16.35 24.75 6.99
CA GLY A 159 16.24 24.66 8.43
C GLY A 159 16.25 26.04 9.11
N ILE A 160 17.15 26.93 8.69
CA ILE A 160 17.21 28.33 9.17
C ILE A 160 15.89 29.04 8.80
N LEU A 161 15.44 28.97 7.54
CA LEU A 161 14.21 29.62 7.09
C LEU A 161 12.96 29.11 7.82
N ILE A 162 12.90 27.81 8.09
CA ILE A 162 11.82 27.21 8.89
C ILE A 162 11.88 27.71 10.34
N LYS A 163 13.06 27.87 10.94
CA LYS A 163 13.21 28.38 12.30
C LYS A 163 12.82 29.85 12.40
N LEU A 164 13.14 30.66 11.39
CA LEU A 164 12.72 32.04 11.28
C LEU A 164 11.21 32.21 11.13
N SER A 165 10.53 31.23 10.54
CA SER A 165 9.07 31.24 10.36
C SER A 165 8.27 30.81 11.61
N GLY A 166 8.93 30.46 12.71
CA GLY A 166 8.28 30.13 13.99
C GLY A 166 8.97 29.01 14.78
N ARG A 167 8.56 28.88 16.05
CA ARG A 167 9.10 27.89 16.99
C ARG A 167 8.70 26.46 16.55
N GLY A 168 9.54 25.46 16.86
CA GLY A 168 9.27 24.04 16.62
C GLY A 168 10.39 23.31 15.85
N PRO A 169 10.22 22.01 15.54
CA PRO A 169 11.21 21.20 14.83
C PRO A 169 11.30 21.59 13.34
N ILE A 170 12.47 21.35 12.72
CA ILE A 170 12.67 21.54 11.27
C ILE A 170 11.97 20.43 10.47
N VAL A 171 12.10 19.18 10.94
CA VAL A 171 11.46 18.01 10.33
C VAL A 171 10.36 17.51 11.25
N ILE A 172 9.21 17.23 10.67
CA ILE A 172 8.06 16.63 11.34
C ILE A 172 7.91 15.15 10.92
N HIS A 173 7.29 14.38 11.79
CA HIS A 173 7.03 12.97 11.59
C HIS A 173 5.52 12.75 11.59
N GLN A 174 4.98 12.22 10.48
CA GLN A 174 3.55 11.92 10.35
C GLN A 174 3.33 10.41 10.26
N GLY A 175 2.40 9.88 11.05
CA GLY A 175 1.99 8.47 10.96
C GLY A 175 1.37 8.16 9.59
N ARG A 176 1.87 7.15 8.92
CA ARG A 176 1.41 6.70 7.59
C ARG A 176 1.33 5.18 7.55
N ILE A 177 0.47 4.69 6.64
CA ILE A 177 0.35 3.26 6.35
C ILE A 177 1.35 2.87 5.27
N GLY A 178 2.13 1.83 5.55
CA GLY A 178 3.14 1.25 4.66
C GLY A 178 2.73 -0.08 4.05
N ILE A 179 3.75 -0.84 3.60
CA ILE A 179 3.56 -2.19 3.06
C ILE A 179 2.94 -3.11 4.11
N ASP A 180 2.05 -4.01 3.67
CA ASP A 180 1.32 -4.97 4.50
C ASP A 180 0.57 -4.30 5.69
N GLY A 181 0.21 -3.00 5.56
CA GLY A 181 -0.51 -2.24 6.59
C GLY A 181 0.36 -1.76 7.77
N ILE A 182 1.68 -1.95 7.73
CA ILE A 182 2.59 -1.57 8.80
C ILE A 182 2.70 -0.05 8.90
N HIS A 183 2.47 0.49 10.08
CA HIS A 183 2.60 1.92 10.33
C HIS A 183 4.06 2.36 10.36
N PHE A 184 4.34 3.53 9.80
CA PHE A 184 5.67 4.14 9.86
C PHE A 184 5.57 5.66 10.01
N LYS A 185 6.66 6.28 10.46
CA LYS A 185 6.78 7.74 10.61
C LYS A 185 7.37 8.33 9.31
N CYS A 186 6.53 8.98 8.51
CA CYS A 186 6.92 9.68 7.30
C CYS A 186 7.53 11.03 7.65
N MET A 187 8.73 11.31 7.15
CA MET A 187 9.49 12.53 7.41
C MET A 187 9.15 13.61 6.40
N LYS A 188 8.93 14.85 6.86
CA LYS A 188 8.74 16.03 6.01
C LYS A 188 9.35 17.26 6.66
N PHE A 189 9.74 18.25 5.85
CA PHE A 189 10.00 19.58 6.40
C PHE A 189 8.71 20.19 6.96
N ARG A 190 8.84 20.94 8.05
CA ARG A 190 7.71 21.68 8.63
C ARG A 190 7.30 22.81 7.69
N THR A 191 6.04 22.80 7.27
CA THR A 191 5.45 23.81 6.39
C THR A 191 4.36 24.65 7.06
N MET A 192 4.02 24.34 8.32
CA MET A 192 2.95 24.98 9.08
C MET A 192 3.48 25.46 10.41
N VAL A 193 2.77 26.41 11.03
CA VAL A 193 3.00 26.80 12.42
C VAL A 193 2.91 25.56 13.29
N PHE A 194 3.86 25.40 14.20
CA PHE A 194 3.90 24.24 15.07
C PHE A 194 2.98 24.46 16.26
N GLU A 195 1.88 23.77 16.25
CA GLU A 195 0.98 23.63 17.39
C GLU A 195 1.19 22.26 18.03
N LYS A 196 1.05 22.18 19.34
CA LYS A 196 1.03 20.88 20.00
C LYS A 196 -0.11 20.06 19.36
N PRO A 197 0.13 18.78 19.03
CA PRO A 197 -0.96 17.94 18.50
C PRO A 197 -2.14 18.00 19.47
N PRO A 198 -3.38 18.14 18.94
CA PRO A 198 -4.57 18.09 19.77
C PRO A 198 -4.61 16.79 20.58
N MET A 199 -5.17 16.85 21.80
CA MET A 199 -5.20 15.71 22.73
C MET A 199 -5.93 14.48 22.16
N ASP A 200 -6.82 14.69 21.20
CA ASP A 200 -7.57 13.63 20.48
C ASP A 200 -6.77 12.91 19.40
N GLY A 201 -5.52 13.34 19.13
CA GLY A 201 -4.67 12.74 18.10
C GLY A 201 -5.16 12.96 16.66
N ILE A 202 -6.20 13.75 16.43
CA ILE A 202 -6.77 14.00 15.11
C ILE A 202 -5.86 14.98 14.35
N THR A 203 -5.30 14.54 13.24
CA THR A 203 -4.56 15.41 12.32
C THR A 203 -5.53 15.94 11.28
N TYR A 204 -5.85 17.22 11.33
CA TYR A 204 -6.76 17.84 10.36
C TYR A 204 -6.12 17.92 8.97
N LEU A 205 -6.93 17.62 7.95
CA LEU A 205 -6.56 17.83 6.55
C LEU A 205 -6.28 19.31 6.30
N THR A 206 -5.30 19.60 5.49
CA THR A 206 -4.93 20.96 5.14
C THR A 206 -5.73 21.41 3.93
N ASP A 207 -6.45 22.51 4.03
CA ASP A 207 -7.10 23.17 2.90
C ASP A 207 -6.13 24.02 2.09
N LYS A 208 -6.51 24.39 0.84
CA LYS A 208 -5.69 25.22 -0.04
C LYS A 208 -5.29 26.56 0.57
N ASN A 209 -6.15 27.15 1.38
CA ASN A 209 -5.98 28.47 2.02
C ASN A 209 -5.80 28.35 3.53
N ASP A 210 -5.18 27.29 4.02
CA ASP A 210 -4.95 27.09 5.44
C ASP A 210 -3.97 28.15 6.00
N ASN A 211 -4.47 29.02 6.90
CA ASN A 211 -3.70 30.12 7.50
C ASN A 211 -2.52 29.66 8.37
N ARG A 212 -2.47 28.36 8.73
CA ARG A 212 -1.35 27.77 9.46
C ARG A 212 -0.11 27.56 8.58
N VAL A 213 -0.24 27.66 7.25
CA VAL A 213 0.88 27.44 6.32
C VAL A 213 1.78 28.66 6.34
N THR A 214 3.04 28.49 6.74
CA THR A 214 4.05 29.53 6.77
C THR A 214 4.44 30.00 5.37
N TRP A 215 5.04 31.20 5.24
CA TRP A 215 5.51 31.71 3.95
C TRP A 215 6.50 30.75 3.27
N ILE A 216 7.48 30.22 4.02
CA ILE A 216 8.41 29.23 3.51
C ILE A 216 7.71 27.91 3.20
N GLY A 217 6.71 27.55 4.01
CA GLY A 217 5.88 26.37 3.79
C GLY A 217 5.13 26.42 2.45
N LYS A 218 4.65 27.58 2.02
CA LYS A 218 4.02 27.78 0.70
C LYS A 218 5.00 27.47 -0.43
N VAL A 219 6.24 27.96 -0.32
CA VAL A 219 7.30 27.71 -1.31
C VAL A 219 7.65 26.21 -1.36
N LEU A 220 7.91 25.60 -0.20
CA LEU A 220 8.27 24.19 -0.09
C LEU A 220 7.18 23.27 -0.65
N ARG A 221 5.91 23.53 -0.36
CA ARG A 221 4.77 22.77 -0.88
C ARG A 221 4.62 22.92 -2.39
N LYS A 222 4.68 24.13 -2.90
CA LYS A 222 4.57 24.41 -4.34
C LYS A 222 5.64 23.69 -5.15
N THR A 223 6.83 23.53 -4.59
CA THR A 223 7.98 22.85 -5.23
C THR A 223 8.11 21.38 -4.85
N ASN A 224 7.27 20.85 -3.93
CA ASN A 224 7.38 19.54 -3.32
C ASN A 224 8.70 19.25 -2.58
N LEU A 225 9.48 20.29 -2.30
CA LEU A 225 10.75 20.17 -1.57
C LEU A 225 10.54 19.85 -0.08
N ASP A 226 9.33 20.05 0.45
CA ASP A 226 8.94 19.60 1.80
C ASP A 226 9.05 18.07 1.95
N GLU A 227 9.01 17.32 0.86
CA GLU A 227 9.08 15.86 0.87
C GLU A 227 10.51 15.28 0.76
N LEU A 228 11.56 16.12 0.60
CA LEU A 228 12.96 15.67 0.53
C LEU A 228 13.39 14.77 1.70
N PRO A 229 13.01 15.02 2.97
CA PRO A 229 13.37 14.12 4.06
C PRO A 229 12.83 12.68 3.90
N GLN A 230 11.84 12.44 3.04
CA GLN A 230 11.32 11.10 2.78
C GLN A 230 12.35 10.17 2.11
N PHE A 231 13.39 10.71 1.45
CA PHE A 231 14.49 9.88 0.93
C PHE A 231 15.25 9.16 2.04
N ILE A 232 15.27 9.70 3.27
CA ILE A 232 15.77 8.99 4.45
C ILE A 232 14.84 7.79 4.78
N ASN A 233 13.49 7.96 4.69
CA ASN A 233 12.56 6.85 4.86
C ASN A 233 12.78 5.74 3.81
N VAL A 234 13.18 6.10 2.58
CA VAL A 234 13.52 5.13 1.53
C VAL A 234 14.76 4.33 1.93
N LEU A 235 15.84 4.97 2.36
CA LEU A 235 17.06 4.29 2.83
C LEU A 235 16.79 3.42 4.06
N MET A 236 15.94 3.86 4.97
CA MET A 236 15.47 3.06 6.12
C MET A 236 14.60 1.88 5.70
N GLY A 237 14.15 1.84 4.43
CA GLY A 237 13.35 0.77 3.87
C GLY A 237 11.85 0.83 4.20
N ASN A 238 11.35 1.93 4.75
CA ASN A 238 9.93 2.15 5.03
C ASN A 238 9.15 2.57 3.79
N MET A 239 9.83 3.29 2.86
CA MET A 239 9.29 3.80 1.61
C MET A 239 10.10 3.31 0.41
N SER A 240 9.64 3.69 -0.76
CA SER A 240 10.30 3.58 -2.05
C SER A 240 10.29 4.96 -2.73
N VAL A 241 11.16 5.20 -3.69
CA VAL A 241 11.09 6.42 -4.51
C VAL A 241 9.79 6.44 -5.30
N VAL A 242 9.44 5.30 -5.93
CA VAL A 242 8.22 5.16 -6.75
C VAL A 242 7.29 4.13 -6.13
N GLY A 243 6.03 4.51 -5.95
CA GLY A 243 4.98 3.65 -5.40
C GLY A 243 3.68 4.41 -5.13
N PRO A 244 2.64 3.74 -4.62
CA PRO A 244 1.42 4.38 -4.16
C PRO A 244 1.70 5.43 -3.08
N ARG A 245 1.07 6.61 -3.15
CA ARG A 245 1.28 7.65 -2.13
C ARG A 245 0.74 7.22 -0.77
N PRO A 246 1.52 7.34 0.34
CA PRO A 246 1.07 6.92 1.66
C PRO A 246 -0.05 7.82 2.20
N HIS A 247 -1.14 7.22 2.68
CA HIS A 247 -2.23 7.94 3.34
C HIS A 247 -2.01 8.02 4.87
N MET A 248 -2.67 8.99 5.52
CA MET A 248 -2.71 9.06 6.97
C MET A 248 -3.49 7.87 7.53
N VAL A 249 -3.20 7.51 8.78
CA VAL A 249 -3.86 6.38 9.42
C VAL A 249 -5.37 6.57 9.48
N ASN A 250 -5.84 7.76 9.85
CA ASN A 250 -7.27 8.07 9.95
C ASN A 250 -7.97 8.07 8.58
N GLU A 251 -7.32 8.63 7.54
CA GLU A 251 -7.85 8.62 6.17
C GLU A 251 -7.98 7.20 5.59
N ASP A 252 -7.05 6.32 5.96
CA ASP A 252 -6.95 4.99 5.37
C ASP A 252 -8.18 4.12 5.67
N THR A 253 -8.70 4.21 6.89
CA THR A 253 -9.91 3.50 7.29
C THR A 253 -11.13 4.03 6.55
N ASP A 254 -11.32 5.35 6.55
CA ASP A 254 -12.47 6.01 5.90
C ASP A 254 -12.54 5.74 4.39
N ILE A 255 -11.37 5.72 3.73
CA ILE A 255 -11.30 5.45 2.30
C ILE A 255 -11.51 3.96 2.01
N ALA A 256 -10.95 3.09 2.85
CA ALA A 256 -11.07 1.65 2.68
C ALA A 256 -12.52 1.16 2.75
N ASP A 257 -13.36 1.83 3.54
CA ASP A 257 -14.77 1.50 3.67
C ASP A 257 -15.61 1.98 2.47
N LYS A 258 -15.16 3.08 1.82
CA LYS A 258 -15.86 3.69 0.68
C LYS A 258 -15.41 3.14 -0.68
N ILE A 259 -14.16 2.68 -0.78
CA ILE A 259 -13.55 2.25 -2.04
C ILE A 259 -13.12 0.79 -1.95
N LYS A 260 -13.85 -0.07 -2.66
CA LYS A 260 -13.46 -1.47 -2.85
C LYS A 260 -12.04 -1.54 -3.43
N ARG A 261 -11.26 -2.55 -3.03
CA ARG A 261 -9.88 -2.77 -3.53
C ARG A 261 -8.84 -1.75 -3.04
N TYR A 262 -9.22 -0.78 -2.20
CA TYR A 262 -8.31 0.24 -1.67
C TYR A 262 -7.07 -0.37 -0.99
N ARG A 263 -7.26 -1.41 -0.18
CA ARG A 263 -6.19 -2.04 0.60
C ARG A 263 -5.15 -2.78 -0.24
N ILE A 264 -5.42 -3.06 -1.53
CA ILE A 264 -4.43 -3.68 -2.47
C ILE A 264 -3.18 -2.82 -2.61
N ARG A 265 -3.28 -1.50 -2.42
CA ARG A 265 -2.14 -0.56 -2.43
C ARG A 265 -1.04 -0.95 -1.44
N ARG A 266 -1.39 -1.65 -0.38
CA ARG A 266 -0.48 -2.10 0.68
C ARG A 266 0.41 -3.28 0.26
N PHE A 267 0.24 -3.84 -0.95
CA PHE A 267 1.07 -4.93 -1.45
C PHE A 267 2.51 -4.52 -1.76
N VAL A 268 2.75 -3.22 -1.91
CA VAL A 268 4.08 -2.65 -2.18
C VAL A 268 4.38 -1.51 -1.21
N LYS A 269 5.66 -1.13 -1.11
CA LYS A 269 6.03 0.05 -0.31
C LYS A 269 5.41 1.31 -0.89
N PRO A 270 4.96 2.25 -0.03
CA PRO A 270 4.51 3.56 -0.48
C PRO A 270 5.67 4.34 -1.11
N GLY A 271 5.34 5.19 -2.10
CA GLY A 271 6.31 5.99 -2.85
C GLY A 271 6.28 7.48 -2.51
N ILE A 272 7.40 8.16 -2.75
CA ILE A 272 7.49 9.63 -2.77
C ILE A 272 6.71 10.14 -3.99
N THR A 273 6.88 9.46 -5.13
CA THR A 273 6.09 9.67 -6.34
C THR A 273 5.47 8.35 -6.81
N GLY A 274 4.62 8.40 -7.84
CA GLY A 274 3.95 7.20 -8.35
C GLY A 274 3.21 7.43 -9.65
N LEU A 275 2.67 6.35 -10.22
CA LEU A 275 1.96 6.40 -11.49
C LEU A 275 0.72 7.31 -11.41
N ALA A 276 -0.04 7.27 -10.32
CA ALA A 276 -1.17 8.14 -10.09
C ALA A 276 -0.74 9.63 -10.04
N ALA A 277 0.38 9.93 -9.36
CA ALA A 277 0.88 11.29 -9.21
C ALA A 277 1.28 11.91 -10.55
N ILE A 278 2.00 11.18 -11.42
CA ILE A 278 2.38 11.71 -12.74
C ILE A 278 1.19 11.85 -13.70
N LYS A 279 0.06 11.19 -13.40
CA LYS A 279 -1.21 11.29 -14.15
C LYS A 279 -2.15 12.37 -13.62
N GLY A 280 -1.70 13.21 -12.65
CA GLY A 280 -2.51 14.31 -12.09
C GLY A 280 -3.44 13.93 -10.94
N TYR A 281 -3.37 12.69 -10.43
CA TYR A 281 -4.20 12.22 -9.32
C TYR A 281 -3.46 12.27 -7.98
N ARG A 282 -2.80 13.42 -7.69
CA ARG A 282 -2.04 13.64 -6.45
C ARG A 282 -2.86 14.32 -5.34
N GLY A 283 -3.87 15.08 -5.70
CA GLY A 283 -4.66 15.97 -4.81
C GLY A 283 -5.48 15.27 -3.73
N GLY A 284 -6.22 16.07 -2.97
CA GLY A 284 -6.97 15.64 -1.79
C GLY A 284 -8.03 14.57 -2.03
N THR A 285 -8.50 14.00 -0.92
CA THR A 285 -9.36 12.81 -0.86
C THR A 285 -10.87 13.11 -0.97
N ASN A 286 -11.26 14.39 -1.06
CA ASN A 286 -12.67 14.81 -0.95
C ASN A 286 -13.58 14.35 -2.10
N ASN A 287 -13.00 13.98 -3.26
CA ASN A 287 -13.78 13.49 -4.40
C ASN A 287 -13.55 11.99 -4.60
N LEU A 288 -14.56 11.18 -4.26
CA LEU A 288 -14.49 9.71 -4.36
C LEU A 288 -14.18 9.23 -5.78
N LYS A 289 -14.67 9.91 -6.83
CA LYS A 289 -14.38 9.51 -8.23
C LYS A 289 -12.92 9.72 -8.59
N LEU A 290 -12.31 10.83 -8.14
CA LEU A 290 -10.88 11.08 -8.35
C LEU A 290 -10.03 10.12 -7.51
N MET A 291 -10.47 9.85 -6.28
CA MET A 291 -9.81 8.86 -5.41
C MET A 291 -9.87 7.46 -6.01
N GLN A 292 -11.02 7.04 -6.58
CA GLN A 292 -11.12 5.74 -7.28
C GLN A 292 -10.12 5.66 -8.44
N LYS A 293 -10.02 6.69 -9.30
CA LYS A 293 -9.04 6.74 -10.39
C LYS A 293 -7.61 6.64 -9.89
N ARG A 294 -7.29 7.31 -8.77
CA ARG A 294 -5.98 7.21 -8.12
C ARG A 294 -5.68 5.77 -7.71
N ILE A 295 -6.63 5.11 -7.04
CA ILE A 295 -6.50 3.71 -6.62
C ILE A 295 -6.30 2.79 -7.84
N ASP A 296 -7.04 3.01 -8.92
CA ASP A 296 -6.89 2.22 -10.15
C ASP A 296 -5.49 2.36 -10.77
N TYR A 297 -4.90 3.57 -10.78
CA TYR A 297 -3.51 3.77 -11.20
C TYR A 297 -2.50 3.16 -10.23
N ASP A 298 -2.76 3.20 -8.93
CA ASP A 298 -1.90 2.55 -7.93
C ASP A 298 -1.91 1.03 -8.11
N ILE A 299 -3.08 0.42 -8.36
CA ILE A 299 -3.22 -1.01 -8.65
C ILE A 299 -2.54 -1.35 -9.99
N LYS A 300 -2.74 -0.53 -11.02
CA LYS A 300 -2.07 -0.70 -12.31
C LYS A 300 -0.54 -0.71 -12.15
N TYR A 301 0.00 0.20 -11.36
CA TYR A 301 1.44 0.21 -11.05
C TYR A 301 1.89 -1.11 -10.41
N ILE A 302 1.12 -1.65 -9.45
CA ILE A 302 1.45 -2.91 -8.77
C ILE A 302 1.47 -4.09 -9.76
N GLU A 303 0.49 -4.15 -10.67
CA GLU A 303 0.31 -5.24 -11.63
C GLU A 303 1.31 -5.18 -12.82
N GLU A 304 1.69 -3.97 -13.24
CA GLU A 304 2.54 -3.74 -14.42
C GLU A 304 3.97 -3.34 -14.06
N TRP A 305 4.33 -3.38 -12.77
CA TRP A 305 5.64 -2.94 -12.32
C TRP A 305 6.78 -3.52 -13.18
N SER A 306 7.70 -2.65 -13.54
CA SER A 306 9.02 -2.95 -14.09
C SER A 306 10.00 -1.86 -13.65
N LEU A 307 11.30 -2.17 -13.64
CA LEU A 307 12.33 -1.17 -13.32
C LEU A 307 12.26 0.03 -14.28
N TRP A 308 11.97 -0.24 -15.55
CA TRP A 308 11.82 0.83 -16.57
C TRP A 308 10.63 1.75 -16.26
N LEU A 309 9.54 1.22 -15.72
CA LEU A 309 8.40 2.03 -15.29
C LEU A 309 8.79 2.96 -14.14
N ASP A 310 9.59 2.48 -13.18
CA ASP A 310 10.10 3.32 -12.08
C ASP A 310 10.99 4.45 -12.59
N ILE A 311 11.94 4.13 -13.48
CA ILE A 311 12.82 5.14 -14.11
C ILE A 311 11.99 6.19 -14.84
N LYS A 312 11.02 5.77 -15.65
CA LYS A 312 10.12 6.67 -16.38
C LYS A 312 9.33 7.59 -15.45
N ILE A 313 8.76 7.04 -14.36
CA ILE A 313 8.01 7.83 -13.39
C ILE A 313 8.93 8.84 -12.68
N ALA A 314 10.14 8.43 -12.30
CA ALA A 314 11.11 9.31 -11.65
C ALA A 314 11.52 10.48 -12.57
N ILE A 315 11.82 10.21 -13.83
CA ILE A 315 12.17 11.24 -14.83
C ILE A 315 11.01 12.22 -15.05
N ILE A 316 9.77 11.72 -15.23
CA ILE A 316 8.59 12.58 -15.42
C ILE A 316 8.35 13.43 -14.17
N THR A 317 8.53 12.88 -12.97
CA THR A 317 8.36 13.63 -11.72
C THR A 317 9.39 14.75 -11.62
N PHE A 318 10.66 14.45 -11.91
CA PHE A 318 11.73 15.43 -11.91
C PHE A 318 11.45 16.56 -12.92
N TRP A 319 11.02 16.22 -14.14
CA TRP A 319 10.65 17.21 -15.16
C TRP A 319 9.49 18.10 -14.70
N LYS A 320 8.43 17.51 -14.15
CA LYS A 320 7.30 18.27 -13.60
C LYS A 320 7.70 19.21 -12.46
N MET A 321 8.67 18.82 -11.62
CA MET A 321 9.19 19.69 -10.56
C MET A 321 9.95 20.91 -11.13
N ILE A 322 10.78 20.72 -12.14
CA ILE A 322 11.53 21.82 -12.78
C ILE A 322 10.61 22.77 -13.52
N THR A 323 9.59 22.24 -14.21
CA THR A 323 8.64 23.05 -15.00
C THR A 323 7.54 23.68 -14.13
N PHE A 324 7.58 23.50 -12.80
CA PHE A 324 6.53 23.92 -11.85
C PHE A 324 5.12 23.47 -12.22
N ASN A 325 5.01 22.45 -13.08
CA ASN A 325 3.75 21.83 -13.49
C ASN A 325 3.41 20.68 -12.54
N THR A 326 3.52 20.97 -11.24
CA THR A 326 3.15 20.06 -10.18
C THR A 326 1.71 20.37 -9.79
N ASP A 327 0.83 19.36 -9.79
CA ASP A 327 -0.52 19.46 -9.19
C ASP A 327 -0.41 19.56 -7.65
N ALA A 328 0.65 20.18 -7.14
CA ALA A 328 0.84 20.51 -5.75
C ALA A 328 0.02 21.75 -5.45
N TYR A 329 -0.70 21.75 -4.36
CA TYR A 329 -1.65 22.75 -3.87
C TYR A 329 -1.29 24.20 -4.18
#